data_3724ba60ff2b913f653321d49f2438ce
#
_entry.id   3724ba60ff2b913f653321d49f2438ce
#
_cell.length_a   1.000
_cell.length_b   1.000
_cell.length_c   1.000
_cell.angle_alpha   90.00
_cell.angle_beta   90.00
_cell.angle_gamma   90.00
#
_symmetry.space_group_name_H-M   'P 1'
#
loop_
_entity.id
_entity.type
_entity.pdbx_description
1 polymer ?
#
loop_
_entity_poly.entity_id
_entity_poly.type
_entity_poly.pdbx_seq_one_letter_code
_entity_poly.pdbx_strand_id
1 'polypeptide(L)'
;MESTFLQLFLKTLGASNFLIGLIPTLFFIGLSLFSLFSGMFTALLKHKKNAVMILHLFASIPMLFLGIILHFTGFTSNTLKLFFTTYTCFSIVIGLILPTWQNYLVKIYSEEKLLSGHSFMWIFQSIGKFLSGFVILKIISQFSFSSEAASIIFTLVGIVFIVGSLMFLITKETTSDDHQDNSIKIEPVKIRENRTVFLKKSIQTFIIDAKSALHNQNFLFFLASDIEQYALISIMAFYANYATEFCNVNFSIAAGMFVIFIYTGNIFINILFGKLKFLNLKTKYMGAKIISLITVLLLFFFTSLWSFLIASFLMGVSRGTRSLVFMPSIKRISGMKDATNIFSIAPILVMPLSTGIPLLSGVFLDHFAYPDGITYRIMFLGMGVLIISGIFFLTKVNLNET
;
A
#
# COMPACT_ATOMS: atom_id res chain seq x y z
N MET A 1 -3.63 -5.05 4.08
CA MET A 1 -2.45 -4.62 4.78
C MET A 1 -2.69 -3.57 5.83
N GLU A 2 -3.62 -2.75 5.61
CA GLU A 2 -4.02 -1.67 6.53
C GLU A 2 -5.09 -2.16 7.50
N SER A 3 -5.31 -3.47 7.57
CA SER A 3 -6.28 -4.09 8.46
C SER A 3 -5.57 -4.50 9.74
N THR A 4 -5.92 -3.89 10.83
CA THR A 4 -5.51 -4.29 12.19
C THR A 4 -5.95 -5.72 12.54
N PHE A 5 -6.90 -6.27 11.79
CA PHE A 5 -7.34 -7.66 11.91
C PHE A 5 -6.20 -8.66 11.73
N LEU A 6 -5.33 -8.50 10.71
CA LEU A 6 -4.27 -9.47 10.44
C LEU A 6 -3.26 -9.58 11.60
N GLN A 7 -2.88 -8.46 12.19
CA GLN A 7 -1.94 -8.44 13.30
C GLN A 7 -2.53 -9.15 14.53
N LEU A 8 -3.78 -8.81 14.87
CA LEU A 8 -4.49 -9.42 15.99
C LEU A 8 -4.76 -10.91 15.75
N PHE A 9 -5.15 -11.28 14.53
CA PHE A 9 -5.30 -12.68 14.13
C PHE A 9 -4.02 -13.48 14.32
N LEU A 10 -2.86 -12.95 13.87
CA LEU A 10 -1.58 -13.64 14.08
C LEU A 10 -1.20 -13.74 15.55
N LYS A 11 -1.49 -12.72 16.35
CA LYS A 11 -1.28 -12.78 17.81
C LYS A 11 -2.09 -13.90 18.47
N THR A 12 -3.37 -14.06 18.08
CA THR A 12 -4.18 -15.18 18.62
C THR A 12 -3.66 -16.56 18.24
N LEU A 13 -2.88 -16.66 17.15
CA LEU A 13 -2.16 -17.89 16.77
C LEU A 13 -0.78 -18.04 17.43
N GLY A 14 -0.42 -17.14 18.36
CA GLY A 14 0.87 -17.17 19.04
C GLY A 14 2.06 -16.67 18.21
N ALA A 15 1.81 -15.87 17.15
CA ALA A 15 2.88 -15.30 16.35
C ALA A 15 3.73 -14.31 17.16
N SER A 16 5.06 -14.37 16.98
CA SER A 16 5.99 -13.38 17.49
C SER A 16 5.82 -12.02 16.78
N ASN A 17 6.33 -10.96 17.37
CA ASN A 17 6.29 -9.63 16.72
C ASN A 17 7.13 -9.62 15.43
N PHE A 18 8.20 -10.41 15.35
CA PHE A 18 8.94 -10.64 14.09
C PHE A 18 8.01 -11.13 12.97
N LEU A 19 7.17 -12.14 13.24
CA LEU A 19 6.21 -12.67 12.27
C LEU A 19 5.15 -11.62 11.89
N ILE A 20 4.72 -10.77 12.81
CA ILE A 20 3.82 -9.65 12.50
C ILE A 20 4.50 -8.63 11.58
N GLY A 21 5.77 -8.31 11.83
CA GLY A 21 6.59 -7.44 10.96
C GLY A 21 6.79 -8.01 9.56
N LEU A 22 6.72 -9.35 9.39
CA LEU A 22 6.79 -9.98 8.07
C LEU A 22 5.58 -9.65 7.17
N ILE A 23 4.40 -9.30 7.72
CA ILE A 23 3.23 -8.95 6.89
C ILE A 23 3.54 -7.79 5.93
N PRO A 24 3.89 -6.57 6.42
CA PRO A 24 4.26 -5.48 5.52
C PRO A 24 5.52 -5.79 4.71
N THR A 25 6.49 -6.51 5.28
CA THR A 25 7.74 -6.88 4.61
C THR A 25 7.48 -7.73 3.36
N LEU A 26 6.73 -8.82 3.45
CA LEU A 26 6.40 -9.70 2.32
C LEU A 26 5.61 -8.95 1.24
N PHE A 27 4.72 -8.06 1.66
CA PHE A 27 3.96 -7.27 0.70
C PHE A 27 4.85 -6.30 -0.09
N PHE A 28 5.76 -5.60 0.58
CA PHE A 28 6.67 -4.68 -0.10
C PHE A 28 7.70 -5.42 -0.97
N ILE A 29 8.15 -6.60 -0.56
CA ILE A 29 8.95 -7.48 -1.43
C ILE A 29 8.15 -7.81 -2.70
N GLY A 30 6.89 -8.23 -2.53
CA GLY A 30 5.98 -8.47 -3.65
C GLY A 30 5.88 -7.25 -4.58
N LEU A 31 5.55 -6.09 -4.02
CA LEU A 31 5.41 -4.84 -4.78
C LEU A 31 6.71 -4.37 -5.44
N SER A 32 7.86 -4.56 -4.83
CA SER A 32 9.13 -4.05 -5.36
C SER A 32 9.70 -4.96 -6.44
N LEU A 33 9.81 -6.27 -6.16
CA LEU A 33 10.47 -7.21 -7.07
C LEU A 33 9.56 -7.63 -8.23
N PHE A 34 8.30 -8.01 -7.94
CA PHE A 34 7.43 -8.58 -8.97
C PHE A 34 6.79 -7.53 -9.87
N SER A 35 6.72 -6.26 -9.46
CA SER A 35 6.30 -5.18 -10.35
C SER A 35 7.24 -4.98 -11.53
N LEU A 36 8.55 -5.22 -11.37
CA LEU A 36 9.51 -5.19 -12.48
C LEU A 36 9.17 -6.21 -13.56
N PHE A 37 8.94 -7.47 -13.14
CA PHE A 37 8.60 -8.53 -14.08
C PHE A 37 7.28 -8.23 -14.79
N SER A 38 6.28 -7.73 -14.06
CA SER A 38 4.99 -7.39 -14.65
C SER A 38 5.10 -6.33 -15.74
N GLY A 39 5.87 -5.26 -15.53
CA GLY A 39 6.08 -4.21 -16.52
C GLY A 39 6.64 -4.75 -17.84
N MET A 40 7.61 -5.68 -17.76
CA MET A 40 8.22 -6.32 -18.93
C MET A 40 7.23 -7.19 -19.71
N PHE A 41 6.40 -7.99 -19.03
CA PHE A 41 5.45 -8.89 -19.70
C PHE A 41 4.23 -8.14 -20.23
N THR A 42 3.72 -7.17 -19.50
CA THR A 42 2.48 -6.47 -19.84
C THR A 42 2.67 -5.39 -20.91
N ALA A 43 3.89 -4.87 -21.09
CA ALA A 43 4.21 -4.00 -22.22
C ALA A 43 3.92 -4.67 -23.59
N LEU A 44 4.02 -5.99 -23.67
CA LEU A 44 3.79 -6.77 -24.88
C LEU A 44 2.30 -7.09 -25.15
N LEU A 45 1.41 -6.82 -24.22
CA LEU A 45 -0.01 -7.16 -24.34
C LEU A 45 -0.77 -6.05 -25.08
N LYS A 46 -1.46 -6.41 -26.18
CA LYS A 46 -2.35 -5.51 -26.91
C LYS A 46 -3.53 -5.06 -26.05
N HIS A 47 -4.14 -5.99 -25.33
CA HIS A 47 -5.25 -5.73 -24.42
C HIS A 47 -4.82 -5.99 -22.97
N LYS A 48 -4.73 -4.94 -22.16
CA LYS A 48 -4.30 -5.01 -20.76
C LYS A 48 -5.44 -5.40 -19.82
N LYS A 49 -6.69 -5.14 -20.22
CA LYS A 49 -7.91 -5.49 -19.48
C LYS A 49 -7.91 -6.95 -19.02
N ASN A 50 -7.70 -7.89 -19.96
CA ASN A 50 -7.74 -9.31 -19.64
C ASN A 50 -6.62 -9.72 -18.66
N ALA A 51 -5.42 -9.15 -18.82
CA ALA A 51 -4.32 -9.40 -17.88
C ALA A 51 -4.63 -8.89 -16.47
N VAL A 52 -5.17 -7.67 -16.36
CA VAL A 52 -5.61 -7.11 -15.08
C VAL A 52 -6.67 -7.99 -14.43
N MET A 53 -7.70 -8.38 -15.17
CA MET A 53 -8.77 -9.24 -14.69
C MET A 53 -8.24 -10.58 -14.19
N ILE A 54 -7.44 -11.27 -15.00
CA ILE A 54 -6.86 -12.59 -14.67
C ILE A 54 -5.96 -12.50 -13.43
N LEU A 55 -5.10 -11.49 -13.35
CA LEU A 55 -4.22 -11.32 -12.18
C LEU A 55 -5.03 -11.05 -10.90
N HIS A 56 -6.11 -10.26 -10.96
CA HIS A 56 -6.99 -10.07 -9.79
C HIS A 56 -7.71 -11.35 -9.40
N LEU A 57 -8.14 -12.18 -10.36
CA LEU A 57 -8.67 -13.52 -10.08
C LEU A 57 -7.61 -14.40 -9.39
N PHE A 58 -6.38 -14.39 -9.86
CA PHE A 58 -5.29 -15.12 -9.20
C PHE A 58 -5.02 -14.61 -7.77
N ALA A 59 -5.18 -13.31 -7.50
CA ALA A 59 -5.03 -12.76 -6.14
C ALA A 59 -6.13 -13.25 -5.19
N SER A 60 -7.32 -13.60 -5.69
CA SER A 60 -8.41 -14.12 -4.87
C SER A 60 -8.17 -15.55 -4.37
N ILE A 61 -7.45 -16.38 -5.15
CA ILE A 61 -7.28 -17.81 -4.89
C ILE A 61 -6.62 -18.07 -3.53
N PRO A 62 -5.46 -17.45 -3.16
CA PRO A 62 -4.82 -17.70 -1.87
C PRO A 62 -5.73 -17.37 -0.68
N MET A 63 -6.52 -16.29 -0.77
CA MET A 63 -7.41 -15.87 0.30
C MET A 63 -8.60 -16.81 0.46
N LEU A 64 -9.23 -17.20 -0.65
CA LEU A 64 -10.30 -18.21 -0.64
C LEU A 64 -9.82 -19.55 -0.11
N PHE A 65 -8.66 -20.00 -0.58
CA PHE A 65 -8.08 -21.26 -0.14
C PHE A 65 -7.82 -21.27 1.37
N LEU A 66 -7.25 -20.18 1.91
CA LEU A 66 -7.05 -20.03 3.34
C LEU A 66 -8.39 -20.07 4.10
N GLY A 67 -9.38 -19.27 3.64
CA GLY A 67 -10.70 -19.23 4.28
C GLY A 67 -11.38 -20.58 4.29
N ILE A 68 -11.38 -21.31 3.17
CA ILE A 68 -11.98 -22.65 3.04
C ILE A 68 -11.29 -23.67 3.95
N ILE A 69 -9.96 -23.70 3.96
CA ILE A 69 -9.22 -24.62 4.84
C ILE A 69 -9.55 -24.34 6.30
N LEU A 70 -9.53 -23.07 6.74
CA LEU A 70 -9.85 -22.72 8.12
C LEU A 70 -11.28 -23.10 8.51
N HIS A 71 -12.20 -23.10 7.56
CA HIS A 71 -13.58 -23.58 7.80
C HIS A 71 -13.63 -25.06 8.17
N PHE A 72 -12.90 -25.89 7.42
CA PHE A 72 -12.95 -27.35 7.62
C PHE A 72 -12.02 -27.88 8.70
N THR A 73 -10.85 -27.25 8.89
CA THR A 73 -9.81 -27.77 9.80
C THR A 73 -9.74 -27.03 11.13
N GLY A 74 -10.32 -25.84 11.21
CA GLY A 74 -10.10 -24.96 12.36
C GLY A 74 -8.65 -24.47 12.48
N PHE A 75 -8.27 -24.02 13.66
CA PHE A 75 -6.88 -23.68 13.97
C PHE A 75 -6.07 -24.95 14.29
N THR A 76 -4.95 -25.09 13.60
CA THR A 76 -4.00 -26.19 13.78
C THR A 76 -2.59 -25.62 14.00
N SER A 77 -1.65 -26.45 14.43
CA SER A 77 -0.22 -26.08 14.55
C SER A 77 0.40 -25.58 13.24
N ASN A 78 -0.20 -25.92 12.10
CA ASN A 78 0.25 -25.49 10.77
C ASN A 78 -0.43 -24.22 10.27
N THR A 79 -1.39 -23.65 11.00
CA THR A 79 -2.17 -22.47 10.55
C THR A 79 -1.27 -21.26 10.24
N LEU A 80 -0.24 -21.00 11.04
CA LEU A 80 0.74 -19.93 10.77
C LEU A 80 1.50 -20.17 9.46
N LYS A 81 1.98 -21.39 9.23
CA LYS A 81 2.69 -21.74 7.99
C LYS A 81 1.78 -21.56 6.77
N LEU A 82 0.55 -22.05 6.88
CA LEU A 82 -0.46 -21.92 5.82
C LEU A 82 -0.75 -20.45 5.52
N PHE A 83 -0.94 -19.63 6.56
CA PHE A 83 -1.16 -18.19 6.40
C PHE A 83 0.00 -17.53 5.66
N PHE A 84 1.24 -17.72 6.10
CA PHE A 84 2.40 -17.08 5.46
C PHE A 84 2.62 -17.57 4.04
N THR A 85 2.37 -18.85 3.74
CA THR A 85 2.45 -19.37 2.37
C THR A 85 1.41 -18.71 1.46
N THR A 86 0.15 -18.69 1.87
CA THR A 86 -0.94 -18.06 1.08
C THR A 86 -0.75 -16.55 0.96
N TYR A 87 -0.29 -15.88 2.03
CA TYR A 87 -0.02 -14.45 2.03
C TYR A 87 1.16 -14.07 1.12
N THR A 88 2.21 -14.91 1.08
CA THR A 88 3.33 -14.72 0.15
C THR A 88 2.86 -14.85 -1.31
N CYS A 89 2.08 -15.88 -1.63
CA CYS A 89 1.48 -16.03 -2.96
C CYS A 89 0.62 -14.81 -3.32
N PHE A 90 -0.22 -14.35 -2.40
CA PHE A 90 -1.03 -13.13 -2.58
C PHE A 90 -0.15 -11.90 -2.84
N SER A 91 0.92 -11.70 -2.07
CA SER A 91 1.83 -10.56 -2.19
C SER A 91 2.57 -10.54 -3.54
N ILE A 92 2.98 -11.70 -4.03
CA ILE A 92 3.57 -11.87 -5.36
C ILE A 92 2.59 -11.43 -6.45
N VAL A 93 1.36 -11.92 -6.39
CA VAL A 93 0.33 -11.60 -7.40
C VAL A 93 -0.02 -10.13 -7.36
N ILE A 94 -0.14 -9.51 -6.18
CA ILE A 94 -0.37 -8.05 -6.05
C ILE A 94 0.77 -7.25 -6.69
N GLY A 95 2.03 -7.68 -6.52
CA GLY A 95 3.18 -7.07 -7.19
C GLY A 95 3.06 -7.11 -8.71
N LEU A 96 2.58 -8.23 -9.26
CA LEU A 96 2.32 -8.36 -10.71
C LEU A 96 1.14 -7.50 -11.20
N ILE A 97 0.13 -7.29 -10.34
CA ILE A 97 -1.06 -6.49 -10.69
C ILE A 97 -0.69 -5.02 -10.87
N LEU A 98 0.11 -4.44 -9.99
CA LEU A 98 0.24 -2.98 -9.85
C LEU A 98 0.60 -2.25 -11.15
N PRO A 99 1.68 -2.59 -11.89
CA PRO A 99 2.03 -1.89 -13.13
C PRO A 99 1.01 -2.15 -14.24
N THR A 100 0.48 -3.38 -14.32
CA THR A 100 -0.52 -3.75 -15.33
C THR A 100 -1.79 -2.92 -15.15
N TRP A 101 -2.23 -2.77 -13.91
CA TRP A 101 -3.41 -2.00 -13.54
C TRP A 101 -3.20 -0.50 -13.77
N GLN A 102 -2.04 0.06 -13.40
CA GLN A 102 -1.72 1.47 -13.67
C GLN A 102 -1.73 1.78 -15.17
N ASN A 103 -1.10 0.92 -15.98
CA ASN A 103 -1.10 1.05 -17.43
C ASN A 103 -2.51 0.91 -18.04
N TYR A 104 -3.37 0.08 -17.44
CA TYR A 104 -4.76 -0.05 -17.85
C TYR A 104 -5.56 1.21 -17.56
N LEU A 105 -5.40 1.81 -16.37
CA LEU A 105 -6.09 3.05 -15.99
C LEU A 105 -5.80 4.21 -16.96
N VAL A 106 -4.54 4.33 -17.40
CA VAL A 106 -4.16 5.35 -18.40
C VAL A 106 -4.89 5.15 -19.73
N LYS A 107 -5.25 3.91 -20.07
CA LYS A 107 -5.96 3.60 -21.33
C LYS A 107 -7.49 3.81 -21.27
N ILE A 108 -8.08 3.77 -20.09
CA ILE A 108 -9.54 3.94 -19.93
C ILE A 108 -9.96 5.37 -19.64
N TYR A 109 -9.03 6.24 -19.20
CA TYR A 109 -9.29 7.64 -18.94
C TYR A 109 -8.67 8.52 -20.04
N SER A 110 -9.41 9.52 -20.54
CA SER A 110 -8.82 10.62 -21.32
C SER A 110 -7.86 11.42 -20.43
N GLU A 111 -6.86 12.07 -21.01
CA GLU A 111 -5.87 12.87 -20.24
C GLU A 111 -6.55 13.91 -19.34
N GLU A 112 -7.61 14.56 -19.81
CA GLU A 112 -8.39 15.55 -19.05
C GLU A 112 -9.12 14.94 -17.83
N LYS A 113 -9.55 13.68 -17.92
CA LYS A 113 -10.33 12.97 -16.88
C LYS A 113 -9.46 12.09 -15.99
N LEU A 114 -8.19 11.90 -16.31
CA LEU A 114 -7.30 10.99 -15.59
C LEU A 114 -7.20 11.35 -14.10
N LEU A 115 -7.02 12.62 -13.78
CA LEU A 115 -6.88 13.08 -12.40
C LEU A 115 -8.18 12.92 -11.60
N SER A 116 -9.31 13.33 -12.19
CA SER A 116 -10.62 13.20 -11.54
C SER A 116 -11.02 11.73 -11.38
N GLY A 117 -10.82 10.90 -12.41
CA GLY A 117 -11.07 9.48 -12.36
C GLY A 117 -10.24 8.77 -11.29
N HIS A 118 -8.96 9.14 -11.16
CA HIS A 118 -8.07 8.62 -10.12
C HIS A 118 -8.54 9.01 -8.70
N SER A 119 -8.95 10.27 -8.51
CA SER A 119 -9.50 10.74 -7.23
C SER A 119 -10.79 9.98 -6.86
N PHE A 120 -11.72 9.82 -7.79
CA PHE A 120 -12.94 9.04 -7.57
C PHE A 120 -12.61 7.60 -7.16
N MET A 121 -11.71 6.94 -7.87
CA MET A 121 -11.29 5.59 -7.56
C MET A 121 -10.75 5.47 -6.12
N TRP A 122 -9.90 6.40 -5.68
CA TRP A 122 -9.37 6.39 -4.31
C TRP A 122 -10.47 6.61 -3.26
N ILE A 123 -11.44 7.47 -3.53
CA ILE A 123 -12.58 7.70 -2.64
C ILE A 123 -13.42 6.42 -2.52
N PHE A 124 -13.82 5.80 -3.65
CA PHE A 124 -14.61 4.55 -3.63
C PHE A 124 -13.85 3.40 -2.98
N GLN A 125 -12.55 3.28 -3.24
CA GLN A 125 -11.71 2.29 -2.57
C GLN A 125 -11.69 2.50 -1.04
N SER A 126 -11.60 3.75 -0.60
CA SER A 126 -11.61 4.08 0.83
C SER A 126 -12.97 3.84 1.47
N ILE A 127 -14.07 4.09 0.75
CA ILE A 127 -15.43 3.73 1.20
C ILE A 127 -15.56 2.22 1.35
N GLY A 128 -15.10 1.44 0.38
CA GLY A 128 -15.11 -0.03 0.48
C GLY A 128 -14.34 -0.54 1.69
N LYS A 129 -13.17 0.00 1.95
CA LYS A 129 -12.35 -0.35 3.12
C LYS A 129 -12.95 0.13 4.44
N PHE A 130 -13.59 1.29 4.46
CA PHE A 130 -14.37 1.79 5.59
C PHE A 130 -15.52 0.82 5.93
N LEU A 131 -16.29 0.39 4.94
CA LEU A 131 -17.36 -0.59 5.13
C LEU A 131 -16.82 -1.94 5.60
N SER A 132 -15.66 -2.37 5.11
CA SER A 132 -15.02 -3.61 5.58
C SER A 132 -14.69 -3.56 7.07
N GLY A 133 -14.37 -2.39 7.61
CA GLY A 133 -14.14 -2.20 9.05
C GLY A 133 -15.38 -2.55 9.89
N PHE A 134 -16.58 -2.17 9.45
CA PHE A 134 -17.83 -2.56 10.13
C PHE A 134 -18.10 -4.06 10.02
N VAL A 135 -17.84 -4.66 8.88
CA VAL A 135 -18.00 -6.11 8.68
C VAL A 135 -17.07 -6.88 9.63
N ILE A 136 -15.79 -6.49 9.70
CA ILE A 136 -14.81 -7.09 10.62
C ILE A 136 -15.25 -6.89 12.06
N LEU A 137 -15.64 -5.65 12.46
CA LEU A 137 -16.12 -5.35 13.81
C LEU A 137 -17.27 -6.29 14.19
N LYS A 138 -18.27 -6.45 13.32
CA LYS A 138 -19.43 -7.31 13.57
C LYS A 138 -19.05 -8.77 13.69
N ILE A 139 -18.23 -9.30 12.79
CA ILE A 139 -17.79 -10.70 12.81
C ILE A 139 -17.01 -10.99 14.09
N ILE A 140 -16.02 -10.16 14.43
CA ILE A 140 -15.19 -10.36 15.63
C ILE A 140 -16.00 -10.17 16.92
N SER A 141 -16.99 -9.28 16.95
CA SER A 141 -17.87 -9.13 18.12
C SER A 141 -18.77 -10.35 18.35
N GLN A 142 -19.15 -11.09 17.29
CA GLN A 142 -19.98 -12.28 17.38
C GLN A 142 -19.19 -13.56 17.64
N PHE A 143 -18.08 -13.74 16.93
CA PHE A 143 -17.33 -15.00 16.91
C PHE A 143 -15.96 -14.91 17.62
N SER A 144 -15.61 -13.74 18.18
CA SER A 144 -14.26 -13.47 18.70
C SER A 144 -13.18 -13.73 17.63
N PHE A 145 -11.93 -13.91 18.02
CA PHE A 145 -10.85 -14.34 17.09
C PHE A 145 -10.81 -15.87 16.96
N SER A 146 -11.92 -16.47 16.53
CA SER A 146 -12.02 -17.90 16.26
C SER A 146 -11.60 -18.27 14.83
N SER A 147 -11.42 -19.55 14.58
CA SER A 147 -11.20 -20.07 13.23
C SER A 147 -12.37 -19.80 12.31
N GLU A 148 -13.59 -19.78 12.86
CA GLU A 148 -14.81 -19.45 12.13
C GLU A 148 -14.81 -18.00 11.66
N ALA A 149 -14.51 -17.04 12.55
CA ALA A 149 -14.37 -15.63 12.19
C ALA A 149 -13.30 -15.43 11.11
N ALA A 150 -12.14 -16.05 11.26
CA ALA A 150 -11.05 -15.97 10.30
C ALA A 150 -11.46 -16.56 8.94
N SER A 151 -12.10 -17.73 8.96
CA SER A 151 -12.63 -18.37 7.74
C SER A 151 -13.60 -17.45 6.99
N ILE A 152 -14.59 -16.87 7.69
CA ILE A 152 -15.55 -15.95 7.08
C ILE A 152 -14.85 -14.74 6.48
N ILE A 153 -13.92 -14.12 7.20
CA ILE A 153 -13.23 -12.91 6.74
C ILE A 153 -12.38 -13.20 5.50
N PHE A 154 -11.54 -14.26 5.51
CA PHE A 154 -10.70 -14.59 4.37
C PHE A 154 -11.51 -15.04 3.15
N THR A 155 -12.61 -15.77 3.35
CA THR A 155 -13.54 -16.15 2.27
C THR A 155 -14.20 -14.92 1.65
N LEU A 156 -14.69 -13.98 2.48
CA LEU A 156 -15.29 -12.72 2.00
C LEU A 156 -14.28 -11.90 1.21
N VAL A 157 -13.03 -11.78 1.69
CA VAL A 157 -11.96 -11.08 0.95
C VAL A 157 -11.76 -11.72 -0.42
N GLY A 158 -11.67 -13.05 -0.51
CA GLY A 158 -11.52 -13.74 -1.78
C GLY A 158 -12.71 -13.52 -2.72
N ILE A 159 -13.95 -13.58 -2.21
CA ILE A 159 -15.17 -13.33 -3.00
C ILE A 159 -15.18 -11.87 -3.53
N VAL A 160 -14.85 -10.89 -2.69
CA VAL A 160 -14.80 -9.48 -3.09
C VAL A 160 -13.75 -9.27 -4.19
N PHE A 161 -12.60 -9.94 -4.13
CA PHE A 161 -11.60 -9.91 -5.20
C PHE A 161 -12.14 -10.52 -6.51
N ILE A 162 -12.88 -11.64 -6.46
CA ILE A 162 -13.52 -12.23 -7.65
C ILE A 162 -14.53 -11.26 -8.25
N VAL A 163 -15.46 -10.76 -7.44
CA VAL A 163 -16.49 -9.81 -7.90
C VAL A 163 -15.85 -8.58 -8.49
N GLY A 164 -14.85 -7.99 -7.81
CA GLY A 164 -14.11 -6.83 -8.30
C GLY A 164 -13.38 -7.10 -9.62
N SER A 165 -12.81 -8.31 -9.80
CA SER A 165 -12.16 -8.66 -11.06
C SER A 165 -13.16 -8.86 -12.21
N LEU A 166 -14.33 -9.40 -11.93
CA LEU A 166 -15.40 -9.55 -12.96
C LEU A 166 -15.96 -8.19 -13.40
N MET A 167 -15.90 -7.15 -12.53
CA MET A 167 -16.30 -5.79 -12.93
C MET A 167 -15.44 -5.21 -14.07
N PHE A 168 -14.22 -5.70 -14.29
CA PHE A 168 -13.43 -5.31 -15.45
C PHE A 168 -14.09 -5.74 -16.77
N LEU A 169 -14.99 -6.73 -16.80
CA LEU A 169 -15.71 -7.13 -18.01
C LEU A 169 -16.57 -5.96 -18.55
N ILE A 170 -17.11 -5.13 -17.69
CA ILE A 170 -18.00 -4.02 -18.05
C ILE A 170 -17.21 -2.82 -18.63
N THR A 171 -15.93 -2.68 -18.28
CA THR A 171 -15.11 -1.56 -18.75
C THR A 171 -14.69 -1.76 -20.21
N LYS A 172 -14.59 -0.65 -20.95
CA LYS A 172 -14.06 -0.64 -22.32
C LYS A 172 -12.65 -0.08 -22.30
N GLU A 173 -11.72 -0.80 -22.93
CA GLU A 173 -10.35 -0.33 -23.16
C GLU A 173 -10.36 0.40 -24.51
N THR A 174 -10.04 1.70 -24.52
CA THR A 174 -9.86 2.46 -25.77
C THR A 174 -8.61 1.98 -26.46
N THR A 175 -8.76 1.54 -27.71
CA THR A 175 -7.62 1.23 -28.56
C THR A 175 -7.03 2.54 -29.10
N SER A 176 -5.72 2.61 -29.22
CA SER A 176 -5.00 3.78 -29.75
C SER A 176 -5.43 4.20 -31.18
N ASP A 177 -6.26 3.41 -31.84
CA ASP A 177 -6.81 3.71 -33.15
C ASP A 177 -8.00 4.71 -33.10
N ASP A 178 -8.61 4.94 -31.91
CA ASP A 178 -9.75 5.86 -31.73
C ASP A 178 -9.33 7.33 -31.51
N HIS A 179 -8.04 7.61 -31.33
CA HIS A 179 -7.48 8.95 -31.21
C HIS A 179 -6.59 9.31 -32.40
N GLN A 180 -7.09 9.14 -33.64
CA GLN A 180 -6.55 9.82 -34.80
C GLN A 180 -7.05 11.28 -34.83
N ASP A 181 -6.42 12.12 -34.02
CA ASP A 181 -6.33 13.55 -34.30
C ASP A 181 -4.92 14.06 -34.01
N ASN A 182 -4.21 14.32 -35.07
CA ASN A 182 -3.12 15.27 -35.29
C ASN A 182 -2.01 15.42 -34.24
N SER A 183 -1.32 14.36 -33.82
CA SER A 183 0.04 14.56 -33.32
C SER A 183 0.88 13.30 -33.49
N ILE A 184 1.83 13.41 -34.41
CA ILE A 184 2.96 12.48 -34.64
C ILE A 184 2.48 11.04 -34.87
N LYS A 185 2.36 10.66 -36.14
CA LYS A 185 2.31 9.26 -36.59
C LYS A 185 3.55 8.54 -36.06
N ILE A 186 3.46 7.98 -34.87
CA ILE A 186 4.31 6.86 -34.51
C ILE A 186 3.79 5.73 -35.40
N GLU A 187 4.49 5.49 -36.50
CA GLU A 187 4.22 4.33 -37.37
C GLU A 187 3.97 3.12 -36.47
N PRO A 188 2.92 2.33 -36.72
CA PRO A 188 2.74 1.07 -36.00
C PRO A 188 4.01 0.26 -36.26
N VAL A 189 4.87 0.19 -35.25
CA VAL A 189 6.10 -0.64 -35.31
C VAL A 189 5.64 -2.01 -35.75
N LYS A 190 6.00 -2.36 -36.97
CA LYS A 190 5.72 -3.68 -37.55
C LYS A 190 6.15 -4.72 -36.53
N ILE A 191 5.19 -5.43 -35.94
CA ILE A 191 5.34 -6.45 -34.89
C ILE A 191 6.12 -7.67 -35.39
N ARG A 192 7.15 -7.47 -36.21
CA ARG A 192 8.12 -8.46 -36.65
C ARG A 192 9.55 -8.19 -36.18
N GLU A 193 9.77 -7.15 -35.34
CA GLU A 193 11.03 -7.10 -34.61
C GLU A 193 11.07 -8.27 -33.63
N ASN A 194 12.12 -9.07 -33.72
CA ASN A 194 12.37 -10.21 -32.85
C ASN A 194 12.07 -9.82 -31.39
N ARG A 195 11.16 -10.55 -30.70
CA ARG A 195 10.80 -10.30 -29.28
C ARG A 195 12.03 -10.09 -28.38
N THR A 196 13.15 -10.75 -28.74
CA THR A 196 14.44 -10.62 -28.05
C THR A 196 15.08 -9.24 -28.23
N VAL A 197 14.97 -8.61 -29.41
CA VAL A 197 15.51 -7.26 -29.69
C VAL A 197 14.70 -6.22 -28.91
N PHE A 198 13.37 -6.33 -28.90
CA PHE A 198 12.49 -5.45 -28.13
C PHE A 198 12.76 -5.54 -26.63
N LEU A 199 12.87 -6.76 -26.06
CA LEU A 199 13.20 -6.97 -24.66
C LEU A 199 14.57 -6.38 -24.31
N LYS A 200 15.58 -6.60 -25.15
CA LYS A 200 16.92 -6.03 -24.94
C LYS A 200 16.89 -4.50 -24.93
N LYS A 201 16.16 -3.87 -25.83
CA LYS A 201 15.99 -2.42 -25.88
C LYS A 201 15.26 -1.89 -24.65
N SER A 202 14.17 -2.54 -24.21
CA SER A 202 13.43 -2.17 -23.00
C SER A 202 14.30 -2.27 -21.76
N ILE A 203 15.09 -3.33 -21.61
CA ILE A 203 16.04 -3.49 -20.49
C ILE A 203 17.12 -2.40 -20.54
N GLN A 204 17.67 -2.09 -21.71
CA GLN A 204 18.66 -1.03 -21.84
C GLN A 204 18.09 0.34 -21.44
N THR A 205 16.90 0.68 -21.92
CA THR A 205 16.21 1.93 -21.54
C THR A 205 15.97 1.97 -20.04
N PHE A 206 15.48 0.87 -19.46
CA PHE A 206 15.27 0.78 -18.00
C PHE A 206 16.58 1.01 -17.21
N ILE A 207 17.69 0.42 -17.64
CA ILE A 207 19.01 0.60 -16.99
C ILE A 207 19.48 2.06 -17.10
N ILE A 208 19.27 2.70 -18.25
CA ILE A 208 19.63 4.12 -18.46
C ILE A 208 18.80 5.01 -17.53
N ASP A 209 17.49 4.79 -17.46
CA ASP A 209 16.58 5.55 -16.59
C ASP A 209 16.89 5.32 -15.11
N ALA A 210 17.21 4.07 -14.73
CA ALA A 210 17.65 3.74 -13.37
C ALA A 210 18.95 4.48 -13.00
N LYS A 211 19.92 4.49 -13.90
CA LYS A 211 21.17 5.22 -13.70
C LYS A 211 20.94 6.73 -13.59
N SER A 212 20.10 7.30 -14.43
CA SER A 212 19.70 8.71 -14.37
C SER A 212 19.00 9.03 -13.04
N ALA A 213 18.07 8.19 -12.60
CA ALA A 213 17.36 8.35 -11.32
C ALA A 213 18.33 8.34 -10.13
N LEU A 214 19.31 7.43 -10.12
CA LEU A 214 20.33 7.35 -9.07
C LEU A 214 21.28 8.55 -9.02
N HIS A 215 21.45 9.28 -10.12
CA HIS A 215 22.25 10.50 -10.15
C HIS A 215 21.43 11.77 -9.82
N ASN A 216 20.10 11.67 -9.80
CA ASN A 216 19.24 12.79 -9.45
C ASN A 216 19.12 12.92 -7.92
N GLN A 217 19.94 13.78 -7.32
CA GLN A 217 19.93 14.01 -5.87
C GLN A 217 18.56 14.45 -5.35
N ASN A 218 17.84 15.27 -6.11
CA ASN A 218 16.49 15.74 -5.72
C ASN A 218 15.51 14.56 -5.62
N PHE A 219 15.61 13.61 -6.55
CA PHE A 219 14.82 12.38 -6.52
C PHE A 219 15.20 11.49 -5.32
N LEU A 220 16.50 11.33 -5.04
CA LEU A 220 16.95 10.55 -3.90
C LEU A 220 16.52 11.16 -2.56
N PHE A 221 16.62 12.50 -2.41
CA PHE A 221 16.09 13.19 -1.23
C PHE A 221 14.58 13.04 -1.08
N PHE A 222 13.83 13.07 -2.19
CA PHE A 222 12.40 12.84 -2.16
C PHE A 222 12.08 11.41 -1.69
N LEU A 223 12.74 10.39 -2.23
CA LEU A 223 12.58 9.00 -1.80
C LEU A 223 13.03 8.79 -0.34
N ALA A 224 14.15 9.39 0.07
CA ALA A 224 14.59 9.35 1.46
C ALA A 224 13.59 10.03 2.40
N SER A 225 12.91 11.08 1.94
CA SER A 225 11.86 11.72 2.73
C SER A 225 10.66 10.80 2.96
N ASP A 226 10.45 9.78 2.12
CA ASP A 226 9.34 8.82 2.23
C ASP A 226 9.56 7.78 3.36
N ILE A 227 10.70 7.80 4.07
CA ILE A 227 10.98 6.96 5.25
C ILE A 227 9.88 7.10 6.32
N GLU A 228 9.27 8.27 6.44
CA GLU A 228 8.11 8.52 7.30
C GLU A 228 6.97 7.54 7.03
N GLN A 229 6.69 7.25 5.77
CA GLN A 229 5.61 6.32 5.40
C GLN A 229 5.87 4.91 5.91
N TYR A 230 7.12 4.45 5.89
CA TYR A 230 7.49 3.11 6.37
C TYR A 230 7.56 3.04 7.89
N ALA A 231 7.94 4.14 8.55
CA ALA A 231 7.80 4.30 9.98
C ALA A 231 6.32 4.21 10.40
N LEU A 232 5.43 4.91 9.71
CA LEU A 232 4.00 4.89 9.98
C LEU A 232 3.37 3.50 9.75
N ILE A 233 3.79 2.79 8.70
CA ILE A 233 3.36 1.40 8.43
C ILE A 233 3.82 0.46 9.56
N SER A 234 5.04 0.65 10.09
CA SER A 234 5.51 -0.11 11.24
C SER A 234 4.66 0.18 12.49
N ILE A 235 4.32 1.45 12.75
CA ILE A 235 3.38 1.78 13.83
C ILE A 235 2.05 1.06 13.63
N MET A 236 1.48 1.11 12.42
CA MET A 236 0.21 0.45 12.09
C MET A 236 0.28 -1.08 12.23
N ALA A 237 1.44 -1.69 12.05
CA ALA A 237 1.62 -3.13 12.22
C ALA A 237 1.55 -3.56 13.70
N PHE A 238 1.83 -2.67 14.64
CA PHE A 238 2.00 -3.05 16.04
C PHE A 238 1.05 -2.32 17.02
N TYR A 239 0.49 -1.15 16.65
CA TYR A 239 -0.28 -0.33 17.61
C TYR A 239 -1.59 -1.00 18.08
N ALA A 240 -2.19 -1.87 17.24
CA ALA A 240 -3.40 -2.60 17.65
C ALA A 240 -3.07 -3.65 18.71
N ASN A 241 -1.93 -4.34 18.62
CA ASN A 241 -1.46 -5.26 19.65
C ASN A 241 -1.13 -4.51 20.93
N TYR A 242 -0.44 -3.37 20.85
CA TYR A 242 -0.20 -2.49 21.99
C TYR A 242 -1.50 -2.06 22.69
N ALA A 243 -2.50 -1.64 21.91
CA ALA A 243 -3.79 -1.21 22.44
C ALA A 243 -4.53 -2.34 23.17
N THR A 244 -4.49 -3.56 22.64
CA THR A 244 -5.22 -4.71 23.20
C THR A 244 -4.48 -5.40 24.34
N GLU A 245 -3.15 -5.50 24.26
CA GLU A 245 -2.34 -6.20 25.25
C GLU A 245 -2.06 -5.34 26.50
N PHE A 246 -1.87 -4.02 26.33
CA PHE A 246 -1.37 -3.14 27.38
C PHE A 246 -2.30 -1.98 27.75
N CYS A 247 -3.30 -1.67 26.91
CA CYS A 247 -4.17 -0.51 27.12
C CYS A 247 -5.64 -0.89 27.30
N ASN A 248 -5.97 -2.16 27.55
CA ASN A 248 -7.31 -2.69 27.78
C ASN A 248 -8.34 -2.32 26.69
N VAL A 249 -7.88 -2.14 25.45
CA VAL A 249 -8.78 -1.92 24.31
C VAL A 249 -9.36 -3.25 23.86
N ASN A 250 -10.69 -3.29 23.67
CA ASN A 250 -11.35 -4.49 23.21
C ASN A 250 -10.86 -4.90 21.79
N PHE A 251 -10.62 -6.18 21.60
CA PHE A 251 -10.12 -6.74 20.33
C PHE A 251 -11.02 -6.42 19.14
N SER A 252 -12.35 -6.49 19.29
CA SER A 252 -13.26 -6.18 18.19
C SER A 252 -13.17 -4.70 17.77
N ILE A 253 -13.03 -3.80 18.74
CA ILE A 253 -12.83 -2.37 18.51
C ILE A 253 -11.50 -2.14 17.78
N ALA A 254 -10.41 -2.73 18.26
CA ALA A 254 -9.10 -2.60 17.62
C ALA A 254 -9.09 -3.17 16.20
N ALA A 255 -9.78 -4.30 15.94
CA ALA A 255 -9.86 -4.92 14.64
C ALA A 255 -10.68 -4.13 13.61
N GLY A 256 -11.78 -3.49 14.04
CA GLY A 256 -12.72 -2.84 13.14
C GLY A 256 -12.72 -1.31 13.22
N MET A 257 -12.86 -0.72 14.43
CA MET A 257 -12.96 0.75 14.57
C MET A 257 -11.68 1.47 14.16
N PHE A 258 -10.50 0.90 14.42
CA PHE A 258 -9.24 1.50 13.95
C PHE A 258 -9.22 1.61 12.42
N VAL A 259 -9.67 0.57 11.72
CA VAL A 259 -9.78 0.57 10.26
C VAL A 259 -10.77 1.65 9.78
N ILE A 260 -11.95 1.73 10.42
CA ILE A 260 -12.97 2.75 10.12
C ILE A 260 -12.38 4.15 10.22
N PHE A 261 -11.67 4.46 11.32
CA PHE A 261 -11.09 5.78 11.56
C PHE A 261 -9.93 6.09 10.58
N ILE A 262 -9.08 5.12 10.23
CA ILE A 262 -8.05 5.28 9.21
C ILE A 262 -8.68 5.70 7.87
N TYR A 263 -9.75 5.01 7.43
CA TYR A 263 -10.36 5.34 6.15
C TYR A 263 -11.24 6.57 6.19
N THR A 264 -11.81 6.92 7.33
CA THR A 264 -12.44 8.23 7.55
C THR A 264 -11.43 9.36 7.36
N GLY A 265 -10.24 9.26 7.95
CA GLY A 265 -9.15 10.23 7.75
C GLY A 265 -8.69 10.31 6.30
N ASN A 266 -8.58 9.14 5.64
CA ASN A 266 -8.21 9.09 4.22
C ASN A 266 -9.27 9.78 3.32
N ILE A 267 -10.55 9.49 3.51
CA ILE A 267 -11.64 10.13 2.77
C ILE A 267 -11.63 11.64 3.03
N PHE A 268 -11.53 12.05 4.31
CA PHE A 268 -11.52 13.45 4.70
C PHE A 268 -10.45 14.25 3.98
N ILE A 269 -9.20 13.77 3.97
CA ILE A 269 -8.09 14.50 3.36
C ILE A 269 -8.18 14.52 1.82
N ASN A 270 -8.68 13.45 1.21
CA ASN A 270 -8.88 13.42 -0.24
C ASN A 270 -9.91 14.45 -0.69
N ILE A 271 -11.01 14.62 0.06
CA ILE A 271 -12.02 15.66 -0.19
C ILE A 271 -11.44 17.05 0.07
N LEU A 272 -10.71 17.22 1.18
CA LEU A 272 -10.13 18.50 1.57
C LEU A 272 -9.11 18.98 0.52
N PHE A 273 -8.15 18.13 0.15
CA PHE A 273 -7.10 18.50 -0.80
C PHE A 273 -7.59 18.56 -2.26
N GLY A 274 -8.67 17.87 -2.59
CA GLY A 274 -9.36 18.06 -3.86
C GLY A 274 -9.93 19.49 -4.01
N LYS A 275 -10.31 20.13 -2.90
CA LYS A 275 -10.82 21.51 -2.85
C LYS A 275 -9.72 22.56 -2.65
N LEU A 276 -8.70 22.27 -1.84
CA LEU A 276 -7.60 23.19 -1.53
C LEU A 276 -6.53 23.19 -2.64
N LYS A 277 -6.79 23.89 -3.72
CA LYS A 277 -5.87 24.00 -4.87
C LYS A 277 -4.68 24.94 -4.62
N PHE A 278 -4.78 25.84 -3.63
CA PHE A 278 -3.75 26.86 -3.34
C PHE A 278 -2.50 26.31 -2.63
N LEU A 279 -2.58 25.14 -2.00
CA LEU A 279 -1.42 24.54 -1.35
C LEU A 279 -0.59 23.76 -2.38
N ASN A 280 0.72 24.05 -2.45
CA ASN A 280 1.64 23.31 -3.29
C ASN A 280 1.92 21.88 -2.76
N LEU A 281 2.46 21.00 -3.62
CA LEU A 281 2.70 19.60 -3.29
C LEU A 281 3.64 19.43 -2.10
N LYS A 282 4.69 20.27 -1.99
CA LYS A 282 5.66 20.22 -0.88
C LYS A 282 5.01 20.54 0.46
N THR A 283 4.18 21.58 0.51
CA THR A 283 3.46 21.98 1.73
C THR A 283 2.48 20.91 2.18
N LYS A 284 1.71 20.33 1.24
CA LYS A 284 0.81 19.21 1.55
C LYS A 284 1.57 18.03 2.14
N TYR A 285 2.71 17.67 1.55
CA TYR A 285 3.51 16.54 2.00
C TYR A 285 4.21 16.82 3.34
N MET A 286 4.66 18.04 3.58
CA MET A 286 5.19 18.47 4.87
C MET A 286 4.12 18.36 5.97
N GLY A 287 2.90 18.82 5.69
CA GLY A 287 1.76 18.69 6.60
C GLY A 287 1.47 17.24 6.98
N ALA A 288 1.54 16.31 6.00
CA ALA A 288 1.36 14.88 6.27
C ALA A 288 2.40 14.36 7.28
N LYS A 289 3.68 14.73 7.11
CA LYS A 289 4.77 14.30 8.02
C LYS A 289 4.63 14.87 9.43
N ILE A 290 4.18 16.11 9.55
CA ILE A 290 3.88 16.73 10.85
C ILE A 290 2.72 15.97 11.53
N ILE A 291 1.68 15.62 10.79
CA ILE A 291 0.54 14.82 11.30
C ILE A 291 1.02 13.45 11.76
N SER A 292 1.92 12.79 11.01
CA SER A 292 2.52 11.53 11.43
C SER A 292 3.32 11.66 12.74
N LEU A 293 4.05 12.75 12.91
CA LEU A 293 4.78 13.03 14.16
C LEU A 293 3.81 13.24 15.33
N ILE A 294 2.73 14.00 15.13
CA ILE A 294 1.67 14.18 16.14
C ILE A 294 1.05 12.83 16.52
N THR A 295 0.85 11.94 15.54
CA THR A 295 0.35 10.58 15.77
C THR A 295 1.28 9.78 16.69
N VAL A 296 2.59 9.86 16.47
CA VAL A 296 3.59 9.21 17.33
C VAL A 296 3.52 9.75 18.76
N LEU A 297 3.48 11.07 18.93
CA LEU A 297 3.40 11.70 20.25
C LEU A 297 2.11 11.31 20.97
N LEU A 298 1.00 11.24 20.24
CA LEU A 298 -0.28 10.81 20.80
C LEU A 298 -0.22 9.37 21.33
N LEU A 299 0.33 8.43 20.56
CA LEU A 299 0.48 7.03 20.94
C LEU A 299 1.52 6.83 22.06
N PHE A 300 2.51 7.71 22.17
CA PHE A 300 3.53 7.65 23.21
C PHE A 300 2.99 8.11 24.57
N PHE A 301 2.26 9.23 24.58
CA PHE A 301 1.82 9.85 25.84
C PHE A 301 0.49 9.31 26.35
N PHE A 302 -0.41 8.86 25.49
CA PHE A 302 -1.78 8.53 25.85
C PHE A 302 -2.15 7.07 25.52
N THR A 303 -2.81 6.40 26.46
CA THR A 303 -3.22 4.98 26.37
C THR A 303 -4.73 4.80 26.28
N SER A 304 -5.49 5.89 26.14
CA SER A 304 -6.95 5.83 26.08
C SER A 304 -7.45 5.34 24.72
N LEU A 305 -8.64 4.72 24.68
CA LEU A 305 -9.29 4.34 23.43
C LEU A 305 -9.39 5.51 22.44
N TRP A 306 -9.74 6.70 22.91
CA TRP A 306 -9.87 7.89 22.08
C TRP A 306 -8.55 8.28 21.42
N SER A 307 -7.44 8.12 22.13
CA SER A 307 -6.11 8.38 21.58
C SER A 307 -5.79 7.46 20.39
N PHE A 308 -6.15 6.18 20.49
CA PHE A 308 -5.98 5.23 19.40
C PHE A 308 -6.90 5.54 18.21
N LEU A 309 -8.15 5.94 18.45
CA LEU A 309 -9.08 6.33 17.39
C LEU A 309 -8.61 7.59 16.66
N ILE A 310 -8.18 8.63 17.41
CA ILE A 310 -7.63 9.85 16.84
C ILE A 310 -6.33 9.54 16.07
N ALA A 311 -5.43 8.73 16.65
CA ALA A 311 -4.21 8.30 15.98
C ALA A 311 -4.52 7.56 14.66
N SER A 312 -5.52 6.67 14.67
CA SER A 312 -5.99 5.98 13.46
C SER A 312 -6.49 6.96 12.40
N PHE A 313 -7.28 7.96 12.78
CA PHE A 313 -7.74 9.01 11.88
C PHE A 313 -6.56 9.80 11.29
N LEU A 314 -5.61 10.23 12.13
CA LEU A 314 -4.43 10.99 11.70
C LEU A 314 -3.51 10.17 10.77
N MET A 315 -3.33 8.86 11.04
CA MET A 315 -2.64 7.95 10.12
C MET A 315 -3.34 7.91 8.76
N GLY A 316 -4.67 7.86 8.75
CA GLY A 316 -5.46 7.93 7.53
C GLY A 316 -5.25 9.23 6.75
N VAL A 317 -5.21 10.37 7.45
CA VAL A 317 -4.94 11.69 6.85
C VAL A 317 -3.54 11.73 6.24
N SER A 318 -2.50 11.30 6.96
CA SER A 318 -1.14 11.28 6.43
C SER A 318 -1.02 10.40 5.19
N ARG A 319 -1.53 9.18 5.24
CA ARG A 319 -1.46 8.22 4.12
C ARG A 319 -2.28 8.66 2.91
N GLY A 320 -3.46 9.23 3.14
CA GLY A 320 -4.28 9.80 2.08
C GLY A 320 -3.57 10.97 1.38
N THR A 321 -2.92 11.84 2.14
CA THR A 321 -2.09 12.92 1.58
C THR A 321 -0.96 12.36 0.71
N ARG A 322 -0.21 11.38 1.21
CA ARG A 322 0.86 10.75 0.43
C ARG A 322 0.35 10.17 -0.88
N SER A 323 -0.79 9.49 -0.86
CA SER A 323 -1.38 8.89 -2.07
C SER A 323 -1.69 9.93 -3.16
N LEU A 324 -2.07 11.15 -2.75
CA LEU A 324 -2.32 12.26 -3.68
C LEU A 324 -1.05 12.95 -4.18
N VAL A 325 -0.03 13.06 -3.32
CA VAL A 325 1.14 13.91 -3.58
C VAL A 325 2.30 13.13 -4.21
N PHE A 326 2.46 11.86 -3.88
CA PHE A 326 3.66 11.07 -4.21
C PHE A 326 3.89 10.97 -5.73
N MET A 327 2.90 10.49 -6.49
CA MET A 327 3.04 10.30 -7.94
C MET A 327 3.23 11.63 -8.71
N PRO A 328 2.44 12.69 -8.45
CA PRO A 328 2.68 14.00 -9.08
C PRO A 328 4.07 14.56 -8.76
N SER A 329 4.56 14.38 -7.53
CA SER A 329 5.89 14.85 -7.15
C SER A 329 7.01 14.10 -7.89
N ILE A 330 6.93 12.78 -7.99
CA ILE A 330 7.91 11.99 -8.77
C ILE A 330 7.93 12.44 -10.24
N LYS A 331 6.75 12.59 -10.85
CA LYS A 331 6.66 13.05 -12.24
C LYS A 331 7.32 14.42 -12.42
N ARG A 332 7.08 15.34 -11.49
CA ARG A 332 7.67 16.68 -11.52
C ARG A 332 9.19 16.66 -11.33
N ILE A 333 9.70 15.89 -10.36
CA ILE A 333 11.14 15.78 -10.07
C ILE A 333 11.89 15.10 -11.22
N SER A 334 11.27 14.11 -11.87
CA SER A 334 11.89 13.40 -12.99
C SER A 334 12.05 14.29 -14.23
N GLY A 335 11.20 15.31 -14.41
CA GLY A 335 11.16 16.16 -15.62
C GLY A 335 10.83 15.39 -16.91
N MET A 336 10.51 14.10 -16.80
CA MET A 336 10.26 13.22 -17.95
C MET A 336 8.78 13.28 -18.35
N LYS A 337 8.52 13.32 -19.67
CA LYS A 337 7.15 13.19 -20.18
C LYS A 337 6.54 11.84 -19.81
N ASP A 338 7.34 10.76 -19.89
CA ASP A 338 6.99 9.41 -19.46
C ASP A 338 7.84 9.01 -18.24
N ALA A 339 7.23 8.94 -17.07
CA ALA A 339 7.86 8.56 -15.81
C ALA A 339 7.62 7.08 -15.43
N THR A 340 7.12 6.25 -16.36
CA THR A 340 6.74 4.85 -16.09
C THR A 340 7.90 4.05 -15.51
N ASN A 341 9.09 4.18 -16.06
CA ASN A 341 10.29 3.49 -15.55
C ASN A 341 10.67 3.98 -14.16
N ILE A 342 10.56 5.29 -13.90
CA ILE A 342 10.84 5.87 -12.58
C ILE A 342 9.88 5.33 -11.52
N PHE A 343 8.59 5.18 -11.86
CA PHE A 343 7.61 4.57 -10.94
C PHE A 343 7.89 3.10 -10.64
N SER A 344 8.54 2.38 -11.56
CA SER A 344 8.97 1.00 -11.33
C SER A 344 10.29 0.92 -10.53
N ILE A 345 11.16 1.92 -10.64
CA ILE A 345 12.47 1.99 -9.96
C ILE A 345 12.30 2.44 -8.52
N ALA A 346 11.42 3.42 -8.25
CA ALA A 346 11.20 3.98 -6.92
C ALA A 346 10.93 2.91 -5.84
N PRO A 347 10.01 1.94 -6.02
CA PRO A 347 9.75 0.89 -5.03
C PRO A 347 10.98 0.03 -4.71
N ILE A 348 11.88 -0.17 -5.68
CA ILE A 348 13.10 -0.96 -5.46
C ILE A 348 14.09 -0.18 -4.62
N LEU A 349 14.29 1.10 -4.92
CA LEU A 349 15.22 1.95 -4.16
C LEU A 349 14.79 2.11 -2.71
N VAL A 350 13.49 2.14 -2.43
CA VAL A 350 12.97 2.23 -1.06
C VAL A 350 12.74 0.87 -0.41
N MET A 351 12.95 -0.26 -1.14
CA MET A 351 12.72 -1.60 -0.62
C MET A 351 13.46 -1.88 0.70
N PRO A 352 14.74 -1.49 0.88
CA PRO A 352 15.42 -1.71 2.16
C PRO A 352 14.73 -1.03 3.34
N LEU A 353 14.15 0.16 3.13
CA LEU A 353 13.40 0.89 4.16
C LEU A 353 12.02 0.26 4.38
N SER A 354 11.30 -0.03 3.29
CA SER A 354 9.92 -0.54 3.36
C SER A 354 9.83 -1.96 3.93
N THR A 355 10.89 -2.75 3.79
CA THR A 355 10.97 -4.11 4.33
C THR A 355 11.71 -4.14 5.66
N GLY A 356 12.79 -3.40 5.79
CA GLY A 356 13.67 -3.42 6.95
C GLY A 356 13.02 -2.79 8.18
N ILE A 357 12.37 -1.64 8.06
CA ILE A 357 11.81 -0.93 9.21
C ILE A 357 10.76 -1.76 9.94
N PRO A 358 9.71 -2.34 9.29
CA PRO A 358 8.75 -3.18 9.97
C PRO A 358 9.36 -4.45 10.59
N LEU A 359 10.29 -5.07 9.87
CA LEU A 359 10.94 -6.30 10.34
C LEU A 359 11.79 -6.05 11.58
N LEU A 360 12.64 -5.00 11.54
CA LEU A 360 13.47 -4.61 12.67
C LEU A 360 12.63 -4.16 13.87
N SER A 361 11.47 -3.52 13.63
CA SER A 361 10.53 -3.18 14.71
C SER A 361 10.02 -4.45 15.42
N GLY A 362 9.68 -5.50 14.66
CA GLY A 362 9.25 -6.78 15.22
C GLY A 362 10.36 -7.46 16.02
N VAL A 363 11.58 -7.51 15.47
CA VAL A 363 12.77 -8.04 16.19
C VAL A 363 13.02 -7.26 17.48
N PHE A 364 12.93 -5.93 17.43
CA PHE A 364 13.10 -5.08 18.60
C PHE A 364 12.07 -5.38 19.69
N LEU A 365 10.79 -5.52 19.32
CA LEU A 365 9.72 -5.85 20.26
C LEU A 365 9.87 -7.26 20.87
N ASP A 366 10.38 -8.22 20.12
CA ASP A 366 10.63 -9.58 20.64
C ASP A 366 11.85 -9.64 21.56
N HIS A 367 12.90 -8.85 21.26
CA HIS A 367 14.13 -8.87 22.03
C HIS A 367 14.04 -8.10 23.36
N PHE A 368 13.32 -6.97 23.37
CA PHE A 368 13.20 -6.06 24.51
C PHE A 368 11.80 -6.12 25.14
N ALA A 369 11.33 -7.30 25.51
CA ALA A 369 10.00 -7.48 26.11
C ALA A 369 9.93 -6.93 27.55
N TYR A 370 9.92 -5.59 27.69
CA TYR A 370 9.69 -4.95 29.00
C TYR A 370 8.20 -4.98 29.38
N PRO A 371 7.88 -5.05 30.69
CA PRO A 371 6.50 -4.99 31.16
C PRO A 371 5.83 -3.65 30.80
N ASP A 372 4.53 -3.59 30.92
CA ASP A 372 3.69 -2.40 30.78
C ASP A 372 3.71 -1.72 29.40
N GLY A 373 4.12 -2.43 28.35
CA GLY A 373 4.11 -1.91 26.98
C GLY A 373 5.13 -0.79 26.70
N ILE A 374 6.10 -0.58 27.58
CA ILE A 374 7.15 0.44 27.42
C ILE A 374 7.93 0.20 26.14
N THR A 375 8.18 -1.06 25.77
CA THR A 375 8.89 -1.40 24.52
C THR A 375 8.19 -0.85 23.28
N TYR A 376 6.86 -0.94 23.24
CA TYR A 376 6.08 -0.35 22.15
C TYR A 376 6.22 1.17 22.07
N ARG A 377 6.20 1.85 23.23
CA ARG A 377 6.37 3.31 23.29
C ARG A 377 7.77 3.72 22.82
N ILE A 378 8.82 3.00 23.23
CA ILE A 378 10.19 3.25 22.76
C ILE A 378 10.27 3.04 21.25
N MET A 379 9.66 1.97 20.72
CA MET A 379 9.58 1.74 19.28
C MET A 379 8.88 2.91 18.57
N PHE A 380 7.74 3.41 19.10
CA PHE A 380 7.04 4.56 18.52
C PHE A 380 7.92 5.81 18.52
N LEU A 381 8.68 6.08 19.58
CA LEU A 381 9.66 7.18 19.59
C LEU A 381 10.76 7.00 18.52
N GLY A 382 11.27 5.78 18.36
CA GLY A 382 12.22 5.47 17.29
C GLY A 382 11.62 5.76 15.90
N MET A 383 10.34 5.43 15.68
CA MET A 383 9.63 5.81 14.47
C MET A 383 9.48 7.33 14.34
N GLY A 384 9.30 8.06 15.45
CA GLY A 384 9.29 9.52 15.49
C GLY A 384 10.60 10.12 14.99
N VAL A 385 11.74 9.56 15.38
CA VAL A 385 13.07 9.98 14.88
C VAL A 385 13.18 9.78 13.36
N LEU A 386 12.68 8.64 12.84
CA LEU A 386 12.64 8.40 11.39
C LEU A 386 11.73 9.38 10.67
N ILE A 387 10.58 9.76 11.25
CA ILE A 387 9.69 10.77 10.68
C ILE A 387 10.38 12.13 10.64
N ILE A 388 11.08 12.53 11.70
CA ILE A 388 11.87 13.79 11.75
C ILE A 388 12.95 13.77 10.64
N SER A 389 13.66 12.66 10.46
CA SER A 389 14.62 12.54 9.36
C SER A 389 13.94 12.69 7.99
N GLY A 390 12.74 12.13 7.82
CA GLY A 390 11.93 12.32 6.62
C GLY A 390 11.52 13.77 6.36
N ILE A 391 11.21 14.53 7.43
CA ILE A 391 10.96 15.97 7.36
C ILE A 391 12.22 16.69 6.88
N PHE A 392 13.38 16.39 7.48
CA PHE A 392 14.66 16.97 7.10
C PHE A 392 14.99 16.72 5.62
N PHE A 393 14.85 15.49 5.12
CA PHE A 393 15.09 15.21 3.71
C PHE A 393 14.11 15.98 2.81
N LEU A 394 12.84 16.11 3.19
CA LEU A 394 11.87 16.88 2.40
C LEU A 394 12.21 18.36 2.30
N THR A 395 12.88 18.96 3.31
CA THR A 395 13.33 20.36 3.19
C THR A 395 14.34 20.56 2.07
N LYS A 396 15.16 19.53 1.78
CA LYS A 396 16.16 19.54 0.70
C LYS A 396 15.57 19.33 -0.70
N VAL A 397 14.33 18.85 -0.79
CA VAL A 397 13.66 18.59 -2.05
C VAL A 397 13.21 19.91 -2.70
N ASN A 398 13.54 20.08 -3.97
CA ASN A 398 13.03 21.17 -4.78
C ASN A 398 11.82 20.68 -5.60
N LEU A 399 10.63 21.18 -5.29
CA LEU A 399 9.38 20.94 -6.00
C LEU A 399 8.85 22.25 -6.58
N ASN A 400 9.75 23.16 -7.03
CA ASN A 400 9.35 24.44 -7.58
C ASN A 400 8.39 24.28 -8.75
N GLU A 401 7.41 25.18 -8.82
CA GLU A 401 6.51 25.30 -9.94
C GLU A 401 7.30 25.90 -11.11
N THR A 402 7.61 25.09 -12.12
CA THR A 402 7.97 25.56 -13.46
C THR A 402 6.69 25.82 -14.23
#